data_af0d0178c2194cceb48a85fde9b9de9c
#
_entry.id   af0d0178c2194cceb48a85fde9b9de9c
#
_cell.length_a   1.000
_cell.length_b   1.000
_cell.length_c   1.000
_cell.angle_alpha   90.00
_cell.angle_beta   90.00
_cell.angle_gamma   90.00
#
_symmetry.space_group_name_H-M   'P 1'
#
loop_
_entity.id
_entity.type
_entity.pdbx_description
1 polymer ?
#
loop_
_entity_poly.entity_id
_entity_poly.type
_entity_poly.pdbx_seq_one_letter_code
_entity_poly.pdbx_strand_id
1 'polypeptide(L)'
;MTEMDQKDSDSDQSKAEVSPELLKQLRELVWTYQSVGQLDTAIYWADKLVTLGDADIAEDVYSLGQCLVAARQFHRAAHTVMRADLHLSHLGCCYTAARALHAVQETDEALAIIEHVTEEVLPGELKHAEDSDPRRNAMISNFYLLKGQIYENQDRHAAAECNNMEVRTDITCVEAMTALTSHQMLSLDEERDLVSGLAQSQQPPTELSDLVSHLYWGSLKKYSEVKVAGLLPGPASDKWAACLKDNSDVRVSELERLYYNCDHHAAINLSTDILKQDPHHPACLPIHVALLVELNKTSDLFKLSHSLVDLFPEWCVAWYAVGCYYYSTGRQDPARRYLEKATKQDIMFGPAWLAYGHSFAVENEHDQAMAAYFKASQLMAGCHLPQLYIGLEYSLTNNTQHAEMFFSQALEIAPNDPFVLHELGVTAFSSGHYERAEKYLSDALLRVESVARLEQVLNRKCNVK
;
A
#
# COMPACT_ATOMS: atom_id res chain seq x y z
N MET A 1 65.74 39.92 -16.59
CA MET A 1 64.67 40.21 -15.67
C MET A 1 63.71 41.13 -16.37
N THR A 2 62.69 40.64 -16.95
CA THR A 2 61.51 41.26 -17.61
C THR A 2 61.17 40.41 -18.81
N GLU A 3 60.13 39.65 -18.71
CA GLU A 3 59.34 38.97 -19.74
C GLU A 3 58.80 37.61 -19.21
N MET A 4 57.90 37.67 -18.21
CA MET A 4 57.12 36.51 -17.82
C MET A 4 55.91 36.95 -16.96
N ASP A 5 55.08 37.83 -17.50
CA ASP A 5 53.78 38.18 -16.89
C ASP A 5 52.86 38.78 -17.96
N GLN A 6 52.38 37.94 -18.88
CA GLN A 6 51.31 38.31 -19.79
C GLN A 6 50.83 37.06 -20.58
N LYS A 7 50.21 36.08 -19.91
CA LYS A 7 49.43 35.04 -20.60
C LYS A 7 48.51 34.29 -19.63
N ASP A 8 47.62 34.97 -18.97
CA ASP A 8 46.50 34.36 -18.28
C ASP A 8 45.27 35.29 -18.25
N SER A 9 44.83 35.75 -19.42
CA SER A 9 43.61 36.53 -19.54
C SER A 9 42.93 36.39 -20.91
N ASP A 10 42.84 35.17 -21.45
CA ASP A 10 42.07 34.94 -22.66
C ASP A 10 41.51 33.52 -22.66
N SER A 11 40.64 33.17 -21.69
CA SER A 11 39.81 31.99 -21.73
C SER A 11 38.35 32.30 -21.34
N ASP A 12 37.94 33.55 -21.48
CA ASP A 12 36.52 33.88 -21.52
C ASP A 12 36.06 33.76 -22.99
N GLN A 13 36.01 32.50 -23.48
CA GLN A 13 35.37 32.19 -24.74
C GLN A 13 33.90 32.51 -24.55
N SER A 14 33.46 33.61 -25.19
CA SER A 14 32.06 34.00 -25.35
C SER A 14 31.23 32.79 -25.67
N LYS A 15 30.46 32.29 -24.68
CA LYS A 15 29.37 31.33 -24.95
C LYS A 15 28.50 31.99 -26.01
N ALA A 16 28.34 31.32 -27.16
CA ALA A 16 27.46 31.79 -28.21
C ALA A 16 26.06 31.94 -27.58
N GLU A 17 25.48 33.15 -27.59
CA GLU A 17 24.14 33.40 -27.06
C GLU A 17 23.12 32.51 -27.82
N VAL A 18 22.62 31.50 -27.14
CA VAL A 18 21.61 30.62 -27.68
C VAL A 18 20.26 31.35 -27.67
N SER A 19 19.52 31.35 -28.78
CA SER A 19 18.26 32.07 -28.85
C SER A 19 17.25 31.49 -27.88
N PRO A 20 16.50 32.29 -27.12
CA PRO A 20 15.46 31.81 -26.19
C PRO A 20 14.39 30.95 -26.88
N GLU A 21 14.13 31.20 -28.16
CA GLU A 21 13.18 30.43 -28.97
C GLU A 21 13.67 28.99 -29.22
N LEU A 22 14.97 28.79 -29.42
CA LEU A 22 15.53 27.44 -29.55
C LEU A 22 15.42 26.66 -28.23
N LEU A 23 15.69 27.30 -27.09
CA LEU A 23 15.53 26.66 -25.77
C LEU A 23 14.08 26.25 -25.52
N LYS A 24 13.12 27.10 -25.88
CA LYS A 24 11.70 26.77 -25.80
C LYS A 24 11.34 25.57 -26.67
N GLN A 25 11.79 25.54 -27.92
CA GLN A 25 11.56 24.41 -28.83
C GLN A 25 12.19 23.11 -28.29
N LEU A 26 13.38 23.18 -27.68
CA LEU A 26 14.00 22.01 -27.05
C LEU A 26 13.21 21.50 -25.84
N ARG A 27 12.66 22.40 -24.98
CA ARG A 27 11.79 22.02 -23.87
C ARG A 27 10.50 21.34 -24.36
N GLU A 28 9.86 21.88 -25.39
CA GLU A 28 8.68 21.27 -26.02
C GLU A 28 9.02 19.89 -26.62
N LEU A 29 10.20 19.75 -27.23
CA LEU A 29 10.67 18.48 -27.78
C LEU A 29 10.89 17.42 -26.70
N VAL A 30 11.56 17.78 -25.60
CA VAL A 30 11.79 16.89 -24.43
C VAL A 30 10.44 16.42 -23.87
N TRP A 31 9.52 17.36 -23.63
CA TRP A 31 8.20 17.03 -23.12
C TRP A 31 7.42 16.10 -24.06
N THR A 32 7.51 16.34 -25.37
CA THR A 32 6.85 15.51 -26.39
C THR A 32 7.36 14.08 -26.36
N TYR A 33 8.69 13.89 -26.39
CA TYR A 33 9.26 12.54 -26.37
C TYR A 33 9.09 11.81 -25.05
N GLN A 34 9.09 12.55 -23.93
CA GLN A 34 8.77 12.00 -22.63
C GLN A 34 7.30 11.51 -22.58
N SER A 35 6.35 12.29 -23.09
CA SER A 35 4.92 11.94 -23.12
C SER A 35 4.62 10.73 -24.01
N VAL A 36 5.38 10.52 -25.09
CA VAL A 36 5.26 9.37 -25.99
C VAL A 36 6.03 8.14 -25.48
N GLY A 37 6.83 8.27 -24.42
CA GLY A 37 7.60 7.17 -23.84
C GLY A 37 8.93 6.86 -24.53
N GLN A 38 9.40 7.73 -25.44
CA GLN A 38 10.72 7.60 -26.08
C GLN A 38 11.81 8.19 -25.20
N LEU A 39 12.09 7.54 -24.06
CA LEU A 39 12.92 8.04 -22.98
C LEU A 39 14.37 8.32 -23.41
N ASP A 40 14.98 7.48 -24.23
CA ASP A 40 16.36 7.68 -24.69
C ASP A 40 16.49 8.96 -25.53
N THR A 41 15.52 9.24 -26.38
CA THR A 41 15.46 10.46 -27.17
C THR A 41 15.21 11.69 -26.29
N ALA A 42 14.32 11.57 -25.30
CA ALA A 42 14.06 12.63 -24.34
C ALA A 42 15.31 12.97 -23.53
N ILE A 43 16.03 11.96 -23.01
CA ILE A 43 17.30 12.12 -22.29
C ILE A 43 18.34 12.82 -23.17
N TYR A 44 18.46 12.40 -24.43
CA TYR A 44 19.44 13.02 -25.34
C TYR A 44 19.21 14.53 -25.51
N TRP A 45 17.96 14.94 -25.72
CA TRP A 45 17.64 16.37 -25.89
C TRP A 45 17.67 17.14 -24.57
N ALA A 46 17.26 16.54 -23.47
CA ALA A 46 17.31 17.16 -22.15
C ALA A 46 18.77 17.43 -21.70
N ASP A 47 19.72 16.51 -21.98
CA ASP A 47 21.14 16.72 -21.72
C ASP A 47 21.72 17.91 -22.50
N LYS A 48 21.28 18.07 -23.77
CA LYS A 48 21.69 19.24 -24.58
C LYS A 48 21.06 20.53 -24.06
N LEU A 49 19.80 20.46 -23.63
CA LEU A 49 19.08 21.60 -23.05
C LEU A 49 19.77 22.12 -21.79
N VAL A 50 20.16 21.23 -20.86
CA VAL A 50 20.91 21.58 -19.64
C VAL A 50 22.26 22.19 -19.96
N THR A 51 22.91 21.76 -21.05
CA THR A 51 24.23 22.28 -21.46
C THR A 51 24.13 23.66 -22.11
N LEU A 52 23.03 23.93 -22.84
CA LEU A 52 22.83 25.15 -23.62
C LEU A 52 22.05 26.22 -22.83
N GLY A 53 21.29 25.83 -21.81
CA GLY A 53 20.47 26.75 -21.01
C GLY A 53 21.26 27.41 -19.90
N ASP A 54 21.09 28.73 -19.71
CA ASP A 54 21.68 29.48 -18.60
C ASP A 54 20.63 30.09 -17.65
N ALA A 55 19.39 30.33 -18.11
CA ALA A 55 18.38 31.07 -17.32
C ALA A 55 17.49 30.22 -16.40
N ASP A 56 17.15 29.00 -16.81
CA ASP A 56 16.24 28.11 -16.07
C ASP A 56 16.88 26.73 -15.80
N ILE A 57 18.13 26.76 -15.36
CA ILE A 57 18.93 25.53 -15.15
C ILE A 57 18.22 24.53 -14.24
N ALA A 58 17.52 25.01 -13.22
CA ALA A 58 16.85 24.14 -12.25
C ALA A 58 15.70 23.33 -12.87
N GLU A 59 14.85 23.95 -13.69
CA GLU A 59 13.77 23.26 -14.40
C GLU A 59 14.29 22.31 -15.48
N ASP A 60 15.35 22.69 -16.18
CA ASP A 60 15.96 21.88 -17.23
C ASP A 60 16.66 20.65 -16.63
N VAL A 61 17.37 20.82 -15.49
CA VAL A 61 17.97 19.71 -14.71
C VAL A 61 16.88 18.80 -14.13
N TYR A 62 15.79 19.37 -13.62
CA TYR A 62 14.65 18.61 -13.14
C TYR A 62 14.03 17.73 -14.24
N SER A 63 13.82 18.32 -15.42
CA SER A 63 13.30 17.60 -16.60
C SER A 63 14.21 16.44 -17.02
N LEU A 64 15.54 16.67 -17.07
CA LEU A 64 16.53 15.62 -17.32
C LEU A 64 16.48 14.53 -16.24
N GLY A 65 16.44 14.93 -14.98
CA GLY A 65 16.33 14.01 -13.84
C GLY A 65 15.08 13.12 -13.92
N GLN A 66 13.92 13.69 -14.26
CA GLN A 66 12.70 12.93 -14.47
C GLN A 66 12.82 11.89 -15.60
N CYS A 67 13.41 12.28 -16.74
CA CYS A 67 13.65 11.36 -17.85
C CYS A 67 14.56 10.20 -17.44
N LEU A 68 15.61 10.48 -16.65
CA LEU A 68 16.56 9.47 -16.16
C LEU A 68 15.91 8.51 -15.15
N VAL A 69 15.08 9.03 -14.23
CA VAL A 69 14.31 8.20 -13.28
C VAL A 69 13.30 7.32 -14.02
N ALA A 70 12.59 7.86 -15.02
CA ALA A 70 11.67 7.09 -15.85
C ALA A 70 12.38 5.97 -16.63
N ALA A 71 13.60 6.22 -17.09
CA ALA A 71 14.46 5.23 -17.75
C ALA A 71 15.19 4.28 -16.76
N ARG A 72 14.88 4.35 -15.45
CA ARG A 72 15.51 3.58 -14.37
C ARG A 72 17.00 3.78 -14.22
N GLN A 73 17.55 4.91 -14.69
CA GLN A 73 18.98 5.28 -14.55
C GLN A 73 19.19 6.07 -13.25
N PHE A 74 18.87 5.46 -12.09
CA PHE A 74 18.78 6.14 -10.80
C PHE A 74 20.07 6.78 -10.34
N HIS A 75 21.22 6.07 -10.36
CA HIS A 75 22.53 6.65 -9.99
C HIS A 75 22.87 7.87 -10.83
N ARG A 76 22.57 7.82 -12.13
CA ARG A 76 22.82 8.94 -13.03
C ARG A 76 21.93 10.12 -12.72
N ALA A 77 20.65 9.87 -12.38
CA ALA A 77 19.69 10.91 -11.98
C ALA A 77 20.16 11.64 -10.71
N ALA A 78 20.47 10.88 -9.64
CA ALA A 78 20.97 11.44 -8.39
C ALA A 78 22.25 12.27 -8.61
N HIS A 79 23.23 11.70 -9.30
CA HIS A 79 24.50 12.39 -9.60
C HIS A 79 24.30 13.67 -10.41
N THR A 80 23.40 13.69 -11.39
CA THR A 80 23.15 14.88 -12.23
C THR A 80 22.59 16.03 -11.40
N VAL A 81 21.64 15.74 -10.50
CA VAL A 81 21.03 16.75 -9.61
C VAL A 81 22.03 17.23 -8.55
N MET A 82 22.80 16.32 -7.94
CA MET A 82 23.81 16.66 -6.93
C MET A 82 24.96 17.48 -7.52
N ARG A 83 25.43 17.14 -8.73
CA ARG A 83 26.46 17.89 -9.42
C ARG A 83 26.04 19.33 -9.73
N ALA A 84 24.74 19.57 -9.96
CA ALA A 84 24.20 20.91 -10.19
C ALA A 84 23.97 21.69 -8.89
N ASP A 85 24.18 21.06 -7.72
CA ASP A 85 23.94 21.61 -6.37
C ASP A 85 22.49 22.10 -6.16
N LEU A 86 21.54 21.46 -6.85
CA LEU A 86 20.11 21.79 -6.81
C LEU A 86 19.28 20.87 -5.89
N HIS A 87 19.94 19.88 -5.27
CA HIS A 87 19.31 18.85 -4.44
C HIS A 87 18.78 19.36 -3.09
N LEU A 88 19.08 20.63 -2.71
CA LEU A 88 18.60 21.28 -1.49
C LEU A 88 17.85 22.58 -1.74
N SER A 89 17.85 23.09 -2.98
CA SER A 89 17.32 24.42 -3.29
C SER A 89 16.06 24.40 -4.16
N HIS A 90 15.94 23.42 -5.06
CA HIS A 90 14.82 23.32 -5.98
C HIS A 90 13.95 22.10 -5.70
N LEU A 91 12.67 22.28 -5.31
CA LEU A 91 11.77 21.19 -4.89
C LEU A 91 11.74 19.99 -5.83
N GLY A 92 11.60 20.22 -7.14
CA GLY A 92 11.58 19.15 -8.13
C GLY A 92 12.87 18.35 -8.19
N CYS A 93 14.02 19.03 -8.09
CA CYS A 93 15.33 18.40 -8.06
C CYS A 93 15.54 17.62 -6.75
N CYS A 94 15.13 18.18 -5.60
CA CYS A 94 15.17 17.50 -4.30
C CYS A 94 14.38 16.18 -4.36
N TYR A 95 13.15 16.23 -4.85
CA TYR A 95 12.32 15.04 -4.99
C TYR A 95 12.94 13.99 -5.93
N THR A 96 13.46 14.42 -7.08
CA THR A 96 14.10 13.53 -8.05
C THR A 96 15.34 12.85 -7.48
N ALA A 97 16.17 13.59 -6.72
CA ALA A 97 17.36 13.04 -6.05
C ALA A 97 16.94 12.04 -4.95
N ALA A 98 16.01 12.41 -4.07
CA ALA A 98 15.55 11.55 -3.00
C ALA A 98 14.90 10.25 -3.54
N ARG A 99 14.07 10.35 -4.58
CA ARG A 99 13.46 9.19 -5.24
C ARG A 99 14.50 8.28 -5.90
N ALA A 100 15.51 8.86 -6.54
CA ALA A 100 16.59 8.11 -7.17
C ALA A 100 17.45 7.37 -6.13
N LEU A 101 17.80 8.02 -5.03
CA LEU A 101 18.55 7.42 -3.91
C LEU A 101 17.77 6.31 -3.23
N HIS A 102 16.48 6.51 -2.97
CA HIS A 102 15.61 5.47 -2.43
C HIS A 102 15.55 4.23 -3.34
N ALA A 103 15.43 4.41 -4.65
CA ALA A 103 15.42 3.31 -5.61
C ALA A 103 16.74 2.51 -5.67
N VAL A 104 17.84 3.13 -5.25
CA VAL A 104 19.18 2.51 -5.14
C VAL A 104 19.42 1.89 -3.75
N GLN A 105 18.47 2.03 -2.81
CA GLN A 105 18.57 1.58 -1.42
C GLN A 105 19.52 2.45 -0.54
N GLU A 106 19.88 3.64 -0.98
CA GLU A 106 20.60 4.65 -0.20
C GLU A 106 19.60 5.49 0.60
N THR A 107 18.92 4.82 1.55
CA THR A 107 17.75 5.37 2.26
C THR A 107 18.11 6.50 3.21
N ASP A 108 19.28 6.46 3.84
CA ASP A 108 19.72 7.47 4.81
C ASP A 108 19.97 8.82 4.13
N GLU A 109 20.60 8.81 2.94
CA GLU A 109 20.81 10.03 2.14
C GLU A 109 19.49 10.58 1.59
N ALA A 110 18.59 9.68 1.17
CA ALA A 110 17.27 10.08 0.72
C ALA A 110 16.47 10.75 1.85
N LEU A 111 16.50 10.19 3.07
CA LEU A 111 15.86 10.78 4.25
C LEU A 111 16.45 12.15 4.60
N ALA A 112 17.75 12.30 4.57
CA ALA A 112 18.42 13.58 4.87
C ALA A 112 17.93 14.71 3.94
N ILE A 113 17.75 14.42 2.64
CA ILE A 113 17.22 15.39 1.68
C ILE A 113 15.73 15.70 2.00
N ILE A 114 14.92 14.68 2.28
CA ILE A 114 13.48 14.84 2.57
C ILE A 114 13.30 15.63 3.86
N GLU A 115 14.06 15.34 4.92
CA GLU A 115 13.98 16.05 6.20
C GLU A 115 14.38 17.51 6.05
N HIS A 116 15.46 17.79 5.34
CA HIS A 116 15.84 19.19 5.01
C HIS A 116 14.68 19.93 4.32
N VAL A 117 14.05 19.32 3.32
CA VAL A 117 12.93 19.95 2.61
C VAL A 117 11.73 20.14 3.55
N THR A 118 11.36 19.12 4.33
CA THR A 118 10.17 19.18 5.19
C THR A 118 10.35 20.11 6.39
N GLU A 119 11.55 20.27 6.91
CA GLU A 119 11.83 21.08 8.11
C GLU A 119 12.23 22.52 7.77
N GLU A 120 13.02 22.74 6.73
CA GLU A 120 13.59 24.06 6.42
C GLU A 120 12.87 24.77 5.25
N VAL A 121 12.53 24.05 4.19
CA VAL A 121 11.97 24.64 2.96
C VAL A 121 10.46 24.81 3.06
N LEU A 122 9.73 23.76 3.43
CA LEU A 122 8.26 23.78 3.48
C LEU A 122 7.67 24.79 4.48
N PRO A 123 8.18 24.96 5.73
CA PRO A 123 7.62 25.96 6.65
C PRO A 123 7.79 27.40 6.16
N GLY A 124 8.87 27.69 5.41
CA GLY A 124 9.09 28.98 4.76
C GLY A 124 8.09 29.25 3.66
N GLU A 125 7.81 28.26 2.86
CA GLU A 125 6.91 28.36 1.72
C GLU A 125 5.42 28.30 2.08
N LEU A 126 5.02 27.53 3.09
CA LEU A 126 3.65 27.48 3.58
C LEU A 126 3.13 28.82 4.12
N LYS A 127 4.02 29.70 4.60
CA LYS A 127 3.68 31.07 5.06
C LYS A 127 3.27 32.01 3.92
N HIS A 128 3.59 31.66 2.67
CA HIS A 128 3.25 32.44 1.48
C HIS A 128 2.11 31.83 0.65
N ALA A 129 1.44 30.80 1.16
CA ALA A 129 0.43 30.02 0.44
C ALA A 129 -0.97 30.69 0.49
N GLU A 130 -1.11 31.92 -0.03
CA GLU A 130 -2.43 32.44 -0.40
C GLU A 130 -2.90 32.00 -1.80
N ASP A 131 -2.01 31.43 -2.62
CA ASP A 131 -2.33 30.82 -3.93
C ASP A 131 -1.97 29.32 -3.90
N SER A 132 -2.99 28.47 -3.76
CA SER A 132 -2.84 27.01 -3.84
C SER A 132 -2.59 26.58 -5.29
N ASP A 133 -1.32 26.58 -5.72
CA ASP A 133 -0.94 25.94 -6.98
C ASP A 133 -1.08 24.41 -6.84
N PRO A 134 -2.00 23.76 -7.59
CA PRO A 134 -2.22 22.31 -7.51
C PRO A 134 -0.95 21.48 -7.77
N ARG A 135 -0.05 21.96 -8.63
CA ARG A 135 1.22 21.28 -8.95
C ARG A 135 2.16 21.25 -7.74
N ARG A 136 2.17 22.33 -6.99
CA ARG A 136 2.98 22.46 -5.78
C ARG A 136 2.48 21.54 -4.68
N ASN A 137 1.16 21.51 -4.44
CA ASN A 137 0.57 20.62 -3.46
C ASN A 137 0.84 19.15 -3.79
N ALA A 138 0.70 18.75 -5.06
CA ALA A 138 1.05 17.43 -5.52
C ALA A 138 2.55 17.11 -5.32
N MET A 139 3.45 18.10 -5.47
CA MET A 139 4.87 17.89 -5.24
C MET A 139 5.19 17.72 -3.75
N ILE A 140 4.56 18.51 -2.87
CA ILE A 140 4.68 18.37 -1.42
C ILE A 140 4.14 17.02 -0.96
N SER A 141 2.98 16.62 -1.49
CA SER A 141 2.37 15.32 -1.27
C SER A 141 3.34 14.19 -1.60
N ASN A 142 4.02 14.26 -2.75
CA ASN A 142 5.03 13.27 -3.16
C ASN A 142 6.22 13.12 -2.18
N PHE A 143 6.62 14.18 -1.48
CA PHE A 143 7.65 14.07 -0.43
C PHE A 143 7.16 13.26 0.77
N TYR A 144 5.92 13.50 1.21
CA TYR A 144 5.33 12.72 2.30
C TYR A 144 5.13 11.25 1.90
N LEU A 145 4.69 10.98 0.66
CA LEU A 145 4.58 9.63 0.12
C LEU A 145 5.93 8.90 0.16
N LEU A 146 6.98 9.54 -0.37
CA LEU A 146 8.32 8.95 -0.40
C LEU A 146 8.86 8.73 1.02
N LYS A 147 8.64 9.68 1.93
CA LYS A 147 8.99 9.53 3.35
C LYS A 147 8.24 8.35 3.99
N GLY A 148 6.94 8.23 3.71
CA GLY A 148 6.12 7.10 4.15
C GLY A 148 6.66 5.77 3.64
N GLN A 149 6.98 5.65 2.35
CA GLN A 149 7.55 4.44 1.74
C GLN A 149 8.90 4.05 2.37
N ILE A 150 9.75 5.00 2.72
CA ILE A 150 11.02 4.73 3.40
C ILE A 150 10.76 4.20 4.83
N TYR A 151 9.85 4.83 5.56
CA TYR A 151 9.51 4.41 6.93
C TYR A 151 8.70 3.11 7.00
N GLU A 152 8.02 2.67 5.94
CA GLU A 152 7.23 1.43 5.95
C GLU A 152 8.01 0.21 6.47
N ASN A 153 9.31 0.14 6.17
CA ASN A 153 10.17 -0.95 6.61
C ASN A 153 10.81 -0.73 7.99
N GLN A 154 10.83 0.51 8.49
CA GLN A 154 11.55 0.90 9.71
C GLN A 154 10.58 1.19 10.85
N ASP A 155 9.63 2.10 10.65
CA ASP A 155 8.64 2.55 11.62
C ASP A 155 7.29 2.79 10.95
N ARG A 156 6.37 1.85 11.14
CA ARG A 156 5.04 1.91 10.54
C ARG A 156 4.15 3.03 11.08
N HIS A 157 4.37 3.44 12.32
CA HIS A 157 3.61 4.56 12.88
C HIS A 157 4.02 5.86 12.19
N ALA A 158 5.33 6.09 12.03
CA ALA A 158 5.83 7.22 11.27
C ALA A 158 5.39 7.17 9.78
N ALA A 159 5.35 5.97 9.18
CA ALA A 159 4.82 5.79 7.82
C ALA A 159 3.34 6.17 7.74
N ALA A 160 2.51 5.73 8.68
CA ALA A 160 1.09 6.07 8.72
C ALA A 160 0.87 7.58 8.91
N GLU A 161 1.66 8.25 9.76
CA GLU A 161 1.62 9.70 9.93
C GLU A 161 1.97 10.44 8.64
N CYS A 162 3.03 10.00 7.93
CA CYS A 162 3.43 10.59 6.65
C CYS A 162 2.33 10.44 5.59
N ASN A 163 1.78 9.24 5.43
CA ASN A 163 0.69 8.98 4.47
C ASN A 163 -0.58 9.76 4.84
N ASN A 164 -0.86 9.95 6.13
CA ASN A 164 -1.98 10.78 6.60
C ASN A 164 -1.76 12.27 6.25
N MET A 165 -0.53 12.78 6.42
CA MET A 165 -0.18 14.16 6.02
C MET A 165 -0.26 14.35 4.51
N GLU A 166 0.13 13.35 3.72
CA GLU A 166 0.00 13.35 2.28
C GLU A 166 -1.45 13.49 1.83
N VAL A 167 -2.34 12.60 2.28
CA VAL A 167 -3.77 12.64 1.95
C VAL A 167 -4.41 13.98 2.34
N ARG A 168 -3.96 14.60 3.43
CA ARG A 168 -4.44 15.92 3.86
C ARG A 168 -3.91 17.06 2.98
N THR A 169 -2.73 16.90 2.40
CA THR A 169 -2.11 17.89 1.50
C THR A 169 -2.72 17.84 0.11
N ASP A 170 -2.92 16.64 -0.41
CA ASP A 170 -3.57 16.40 -1.71
C ASP A 170 -4.54 15.23 -1.61
N ILE A 171 -5.83 15.53 -1.54
CA ILE A 171 -6.88 14.50 -1.46
C ILE A 171 -7.01 13.66 -2.72
N THR A 172 -6.46 14.10 -3.84
CA THR A 172 -6.52 13.37 -5.12
C THR A 172 -5.41 12.34 -5.25
N CYS A 173 -4.43 12.32 -4.33
CA CYS A 173 -3.38 11.33 -4.29
C CYS A 173 -3.89 10.00 -3.70
N VAL A 174 -4.24 9.09 -4.60
CA VAL A 174 -4.81 7.78 -4.24
C VAL A 174 -3.77 6.85 -3.62
N GLU A 175 -2.48 7.02 -3.96
CA GLU A 175 -1.40 6.12 -3.51
C GLU A 175 -1.27 6.08 -1.98
N ALA A 176 -1.32 7.23 -1.31
CA ALA A 176 -1.29 7.29 0.15
C ALA A 176 -2.51 6.65 0.80
N MET A 177 -3.70 6.93 0.28
CA MET A 177 -4.92 6.32 0.80
C MET A 177 -4.91 4.81 0.61
N THR A 178 -4.40 4.34 -0.53
CA THR A 178 -4.22 2.91 -0.81
C THR A 178 -3.20 2.29 0.16
N ALA A 179 -2.07 2.95 0.44
CA ALA A 179 -1.10 2.47 1.41
C ALA A 179 -1.71 2.34 2.82
N LEU A 180 -2.46 3.35 3.27
CA LEU A 180 -3.13 3.32 4.58
C LEU A 180 -4.16 2.19 4.69
N THR A 181 -4.96 1.96 3.65
CA THR A 181 -6.05 0.99 3.66
C THR A 181 -5.60 -0.44 3.33
N SER A 182 -4.74 -0.64 2.32
CA SER A 182 -4.28 -1.97 1.91
C SER A 182 -3.34 -2.60 2.95
N HIS A 183 -2.46 -1.81 3.54
CA HIS A 183 -1.60 -2.26 4.63
C HIS A 183 -2.29 -2.21 6.00
N GLN A 184 -3.53 -1.73 6.07
CA GLN A 184 -4.35 -1.66 7.27
C GLN A 184 -3.61 -0.98 8.46
N MET A 185 -3.01 0.18 8.19
CA MET A 185 -2.16 0.89 9.15
C MET A 185 -2.96 1.60 10.24
N LEU A 186 -4.21 1.99 9.98
CA LEU A 186 -5.07 2.75 10.87
C LEU A 186 -6.14 1.86 11.53
N SER A 187 -6.64 2.27 12.68
CA SER A 187 -7.86 1.73 13.29
C SER A 187 -9.11 2.20 12.54
N LEU A 188 -10.26 1.57 12.79
CA LEU A 188 -11.52 1.94 12.15
C LEU A 188 -11.93 3.40 12.44
N ASP A 189 -11.72 3.85 13.68
CA ASP A 189 -12.09 5.19 14.10
C ASP A 189 -11.15 6.24 13.50
N GLU A 190 -9.85 5.97 13.44
CA GLU A 190 -8.87 6.84 12.77
C GLU A 190 -9.14 6.98 11.28
N GLU A 191 -9.51 5.88 10.60
CA GLU A 191 -9.91 5.93 9.18
C GLU A 191 -11.15 6.82 8.95
N ARG A 192 -12.16 6.69 9.82
CA ARG A 192 -13.38 7.52 9.74
C ARG A 192 -13.10 8.98 10.01
N ASP A 193 -12.28 9.27 11.02
CA ASP A 193 -11.89 10.64 11.36
C ASP A 193 -11.08 11.28 10.23
N LEU A 194 -10.18 10.52 9.59
CA LEU A 194 -9.44 11.01 8.44
C LEU A 194 -10.38 11.40 7.30
N VAL A 195 -11.24 10.50 6.84
CA VAL A 195 -12.12 10.77 5.69
C VAL A 195 -13.16 11.85 6.00
N SER A 196 -13.71 11.88 7.23
CA SER A 196 -14.62 12.96 7.64
C SER A 196 -13.93 14.31 7.73
N GLY A 197 -12.67 14.34 8.21
CA GLY A 197 -11.84 15.55 8.23
C GLY A 197 -11.54 16.08 6.82
N LEU A 198 -11.24 15.20 5.87
CA LEU A 198 -11.02 15.58 4.46
C LEU A 198 -12.27 16.18 3.82
N ALA A 199 -13.44 15.62 4.08
CA ALA A 199 -14.70 16.15 3.59
C ALA A 199 -15.01 17.56 4.13
N GLN A 200 -14.59 17.87 5.37
CA GLN A 200 -14.80 19.17 6.01
C GLN A 200 -13.77 20.22 5.57
N SER A 201 -12.55 19.83 5.23
CA SER A 201 -11.48 20.75 4.85
C SER A 201 -11.72 21.40 3.48
N GLN A 202 -12.56 20.78 2.64
CA GLN A 202 -12.87 21.27 1.28
C GLN A 202 -14.16 22.08 1.25
N GLN A 203 -14.05 23.39 1.49
CA GLN A 203 -15.18 24.31 1.37
C GLN A 203 -14.83 25.42 0.38
N PRO A 204 -15.67 25.65 -0.69
CA PRO A 204 -16.91 24.95 -1.03
C PRO A 204 -16.68 23.55 -1.63
N PRO A 205 -17.59 22.59 -1.39
CA PRO A 205 -17.46 21.24 -1.95
C PRO A 205 -17.55 21.29 -3.48
N THR A 206 -16.60 20.63 -4.13
CA THR A 206 -16.58 20.47 -5.58
C THR A 206 -17.11 19.10 -5.97
N GLU A 207 -17.59 18.92 -7.19
CA GLU A 207 -18.04 17.61 -7.68
C GLU A 207 -16.92 16.57 -7.62
N LEU A 208 -15.66 16.97 -7.77
CA LEU A 208 -14.49 16.12 -7.63
C LEU A 208 -14.28 15.70 -6.16
N SER A 209 -14.39 16.63 -5.20
CA SER A 209 -14.24 16.30 -3.78
C SER A 209 -15.32 15.35 -3.28
N ASP A 210 -16.54 15.48 -3.80
CA ASP A 210 -17.64 14.56 -3.49
C ASP A 210 -17.35 13.15 -4.05
N LEU A 211 -16.80 13.05 -5.26
CA LEU A 211 -16.39 11.78 -5.87
C LEU A 211 -15.28 11.12 -5.06
N VAL A 212 -14.21 11.86 -4.74
CA VAL A 212 -13.07 11.34 -3.98
C VAL A 212 -13.53 10.87 -2.59
N SER A 213 -14.34 11.67 -1.90
CA SER A 213 -14.92 11.29 -0.62
C SER A 213 -15.74 10.00 -0.71
N HIS A 214 -16.57 9.86 -1.76
CA HIS A 214 -17.34 8.63 -2.00
C HIS A 214 -16.43 7.40 -2.19
N LEU A 215 -15.36 7.53 -2.99
CA LEU A 215 -14.39 6.45 -3.23
C LEU A 215 -13.65 6.08 -1.95
N TYR A 216 -13.20 7.06 -1.16
CA TYR A 216 -12.49 6.82 0.09
C TYR A 216 -13.41 6.17 1.15
N TRP A 217 -14.66 6.62 1.29
CA TRP A 217 -15.64 5.94 2.13
C TRP A 217 -15.89 4.48 1.69
N GLY A 218 -15.86 4.21 0.38
CA GLY A 218 -15.97 2.87 -0.18
C GLY A 218 -14.79 1.97 0.19
N SER A 219 -13.58 2.53 0.31
CA SER A 219 -12.35 1.78 0.62
C SER A 219 -12.10 1.58 2.11
N LEU A 220 -12.87 2.25 3.00
CA LEU A 220 -12.73 2.09 4.45
C LEU A 220 -13.02 0.67 4.90
N LYS A 221 -12.50 0.34 6.06
CA LYS A 221 -12.60 -0.98 6.68
C LYS A 221 -14.03 -1.49 6.86
N LYS A 222 -14.11 -2.57 6.70
CA LYS A 222 -14.72 -3.72 6.12
C LYS A 222 -15.47 -4.55 7.17
N TYR A 223 -15.18 -4.38 8.46
CA TYR A 223 -15.86 -5.03 9.58
C TYR A 223 -17.21 -4.38 9.96
N SER A 224 -17.58 -3.28 9.31
CA SER A 224 -18.84 -2.58 9.58
C SER A 224 -19.96 -3.14 8.71
N GLU A 225 -21.09 -3.49 9.34
CA GLU A 225 -22.33 -3.92 8.65
C GLU A 225 -23.01 -2.77 7.89
N VAL A 226 -22.55 -1.53 8.07
CA VAL A 226 -23.18 -0.35 7.46
C VAL A 226 -22.86 -0.30 5.98
N LYS A 227 -23.87 -0.48 5.15
CA LYS A 227 -23.75 -0.28 3.70
C LYS A 227 -23.34 1.16 3.42
N VAL A 228 -22.40 1.37 2.49
CA VAL A 228 -21.88 2.69 2.09
C VAL A 228 -23.01 3.69 1.76
N ALA A 229 -24.12 3.21 1.20
CA ALA A 229 -25.32 4.01 0.94
C ALA A 229 -25.97 4.66 2.19
N GLY A 230 -25.63 4.22 3.40
CA GLY A 230 -26.13 4.79 4.66
C GLY A 230 -25.15 5.67 5.40
N LEU A 231 -23.87 5.69 5.00
CA LEU A 231 -22.79 6.46 5.67
C LEU A 231 -22.64 7.88 5.13
N LEU A 232 -22.98 8.11 3.85
CA LEU A 232 -22.91 9.44 3.25
C LEU A 232 -24.32 10.06 3.23
N PRO A 233 -24.57 11.14 3.97
CA PRO A 233 -25.85 11.83 3.90
C PRO A 233 -25.89 12.67 2.60
N GLY A 234 -26.64 12.21 1.61
CA GLY A 234 -26.98 13.06 0.47
C GLY A 234 -27.24 12.33 -0.86
N PRO A 235 -27.94 12.98 -1.80
CA PRO A 235 -28.28 12.42 -3.12
C PRO A 235 -27.05 12.23 -4.04
N ALA A 236 -25.89 12.81 -3.70
CA ALA A 236 -24.64 12.65 -4.45
C ALA A 236 -24.08 11.21 -4.31
N SER A 237 -24.26 10.56 -3.17
CA SER A 237 -23.79 9.20 -2.93
C SER A 237 -24.47 8.18 -3.86
N ASP A 238 -25.77 8.29 -4.06
CA ASP A 238 -26.55 7.37 -4.93
C ASP A 238 -26.14 7.55 -6.42
N LYS A 239 -25.82 8.78 -6.83
CA LYS A 239 -25.32 9.09 -8.17
C LYS A 239 -24.02 8.34 -8.46
N TRP A 240 -23.04 8.49 -7.57
CA TRP A 240 -21.71 7.87 -7.76
C TRP A 240 -21.76 6.36 -7.65
N ALA A 241 -22.52 5.82 -6.72
CA ALA A 241 -22.74 4.37 -6.60
C ALA A 241 -23.34 3.76 -7.88
N ALA A 242 -24.28 4.44 -8.53
CA ALA A 242 -24.85 4.00 -9.79
C ALA A 242 -23.85 4.09 -10.97
N CYS A 243 -23.08 5.19 -11.04
CA CYS A 243 -22.12 5.41 -12.12
C CYS A 243 -20.92 4.47 -12.06
N LEU A 244 -20.44 4.12 -10.85
CA LEU A 244 -19.23 3.32 -10.62
C LEU A 244 -19.51 1.84 -10.33
N LYS A 245 -20.74 1.40 -10.45
CA LYS A 245 -21.16 0.02 -10.12
C LYS A 245 -20.32 -1.07 -10.81
N ASP A 246 -19.89 -0.83 -12.04
CA ASP A 246 -19.13 -1.78 -12.85
C ASP A 246 -17.61 -1.54 -12.80
N ASN A 247 -17.16 -0.57 -11.99
CA ASN A 247 -15.73 -0.32 -11.80
C ASN A 247 -15.08 -1.42 -10.96
N SER A 248 -13.94 -1.96 -11.44
CA SER A 248 -13.24 -3.09 -10.80
C SER A 248 -12.76 -2.77 -9.39
N ASP A 249 -12.20 -1.58 -9.14
CA ASP A 249 -11.66 -1.20 -7.83
C ASP A 249 -12.77 -1.07 -6.77
N VAL A 250 -13.92 -0.48 -7.14
CA VAL A 250 -15.09 -0.37 -6.25
C VAL A 250 -15.63 -1.76 -5.91
N ARG A 251 -15.68 -2.67 -6.90
CA ARG A 251 -16.10 -4.06 -6.68
C ARG A 251 -15.11 -4.84 -5.82
N VAL A 252 -13.82 -4.53 -5.91
CA VAL A 252 -12.80 -5.14 -5.02
C VAL A 252 -12.99 -4.67 -3.58
N SER A 253 -13.33 -3.41 -3.34
CA SER A 253 -13.65 -2.94 -1.99
C SER A 253 -14.89 -3.65 -1.40
N GLU A 254 -15.89 -3.97 -2.23
CA GLU A 254 -17.03 -4.80 -1.83
C GLU A 254 -16.62 -6.26 -1.57
N LEU A 255 -15.75 -6.82 -2.41
CA LEU A 255 -15.17 -8.17 -2.25
C LEU A 255 -14.43 -8.30 -0.92
N GLU A 256 -13.61 -7.35 -0.57
CA GLU A 256 -12.87 -7.33 0.70
C GLU A 256 -13.83 -7.28 1.89
N ARG A 257 -14.91 -6.48 1.80
CA ARG A 257 -15.93 -6.42 2.82
C ARG A 257 -16.64 -7.77 3.01
N LEU A 258 -16.99 -8.46 1.93
CA LEU A 258 -17.57 -9.80 2.00
C LEU A 258 -16.60 -10.81 2.60
N TYR A 259 -15.32 -10.73 2.24
CA TYR A 259 -14.28 -11.62 2.76
C TYR A 259 -14.09 -11.46 4.27
N TYR A 260 -13.90 -10.23 4.75
CA TYR A 260 -13.69 -9.96 6.18
C TYR A 260 -14.95 -10.16 7.04
N ASN A 261 -16.14 -10.11 6.44
CA ASN A 261 -17.39 -10.49 7.11
C ASN A 261 -17.73 -11.98 6.98
N CYS A 262 -16.78 -12.81 6.56
CA CYS A 262 -16.92 -14.26 6.43
C CYS A 262 -17.99 -14.75 5.44
N ASP A 263 -18.47 -13.92 4.51
CA ASP A 263 -19.36 -14.36 3.42
C ASP A 263 -18.56 -14.85 2.21
N HIS A 264 -17.89 -15.99 2.40
CA HIS A 264 -16.96 -16.52 1.39
C HIS A 264 -17.66 -16.99 0.11
N HIS A 265 -18.94 -17.38 0.18
CA HIS A 265 -19.69 -17.80 -1.01
C HIS A 265 -20.08 -16.63 -1.91
N ALA A 266 -20.52 -15.52 -1.36
CA ALA A 266 -20.75 -14.30 -2.14
C ALA A 266 -19.43 -13.73 -2.66
N ALA A 267 -18.39 -13.72 -1.80
CA ALA A 267 -17.06 -13.23 -2.15
C ALA A 267 -16.43 -13.99 -3.33
N ILE A 268 -16.48 -15.33 -3.37
CA ILE A 268 -15.90 -16.11 -4.48
C ILE A 268 -16.61 -15.86 -5.82
N ASN A 269 -17.93 -15.67 -5.78
CA ASN A 269 -18.71 -15.35 -6.99
C ASN A 269 -18.31 -13.96 -7.53
N LEU A 270 -18.24 -12.96 -6.62
CA LEU A 270 -17.86 -11.61 -6.98
C LEU A 270 -16.42 -11.55 -7.51
N SER A 271 -15.45 -12.21 -6.83
CA SER A 271 -14.06 -12.25 -7.27
C SER A 271 -13.89 -12.93 -8.62
N THR A 272 -14.65 -14.01 -8.87
CA THR A 272 -14.64 -14.69 -10.16
C THR A 272 -15.17 -13.77 -11.28
N ASP A 273 -16.18 -12.96 -10.99
CA ASP A 273 -16.73 -12.01 -11.97
C ASP A 273 -15.79 -10.82 -12.22
N ILE A 274 -15.06 -10.35 -11.20
CA ILE A 274 -14.02 -9.34 -11.38
C ILE A 274 -12.88 -9.90 -12.25
N LEU A 275 -12.39 -11.11 -11.96
CA LEU A 275 -11.30 -11.74 -12.71
C LEU A 275 -11.68 -12.16 -14.14
N LYS A 276 -12.96 -12.21 -14.50
CA LYS A 276 -13.38 -12.33 -15.92
C LYS A 276 -13.17 -11.04 -16.70
N GLN A 277 -13.28 -9.88 -16.03
CA GLN A 277 -13.08 -8.56 -16.66
C GLN A 277 -11.60 -8.20 -16.67
N ASP A 278 -10.93 -8.35 -15.53
CA ASP A 278 -9.50 -8.14 -15.35
C ASP A 278 -8.85 -9.37 -14.70
N PRO A 279 -8.29 -10.30 -15.48
CA PRO A 279 -7.70 -11.54 -14.97
C PRO A 279 -6.48 -11.36 -14.06
N HIS A 280 -5.87 -10.19 -14.06
CA HIS A 280 -4.62 -9.91 -13.33
C HIS A 280 -4.75 -8.77 -12.32
N HIS A 281 -5.97 -8.47 -11.87
CA HIS A 281 -6.22 -7.40 -10.92
C HIS A 281 -5.45 -7.62 -9.61
N PRO A 282 -4.50 -6.72 -9.24
CA PRO A 282 -3.53 -6.98 -8.18
C PRO A 282 -4.17 -7.13 -6.79
N ALA A 283 -5.18 -6.33 -6.47
CA ALA A 283 -5.84 -6.38 -5.17
C ALA A 283 -6.87 -7.52 -5.06
N CYS A 284 -7.46 -7.97 -6.18
CA CYS A 284 -8.42 -9.08 -6.18
C CYS A 284 -7.75 -10.44 -6.00
N LEU A 285 -6.59 -10.67 -6.65
CA LEU A 285 -5.94 -11.97 -6.69
C LEU A 285 -5.55 -12.54 -5.31
N PRO A 286 -4.96 -11.79 -4.36
CA PRO A 286 -4.65 -12.32 -3.04
C PRO A 286 -5.87 -12.82 -2.29
N ILE A 287 -6.98 -12.08 -2.37
CA ILE A 287 -8.25 -12.44 -1.72
C ILE A 287 -8.88 -13.65 -2.41
N HIS A 288 -8.83 -13.70 -3.74
CA HIS A 288 -9.34 -14.85 -4.50
C HIS A 288 -8.57 -16.13 -4.16
N VAL A 289 -7.24 -16.06 -4.03
CA VAL A 289 -6.40 -17.19 -3.58
C VAL A 289 -6.81 -17.63 -2.17
N ALA A 290 -6.97 -16.70 -1.22
CA ALA A 290 -7.41 -17.01 0.12
C ALA A 290 -8.80 -17.67 0.14
N LEU A 291 -9.74 -17.18 -0.67
CA LEU A 291 -11.07 -17.77 -0.83
C LEU A 291 -11.05 -19.19 -1.41
N LEU A 292 -10.17 -19.46 -2.38
CA LEU A 292 -9.99 -20.80 -2.94
C LEU A 292 -9.46 -21.78 -1.90
N VAL A 293 -8.58 -21.34 -0.99
CA VAL A 293 -8.08 -22.13 0.13
C VAL A 293 -9.20 -22.43 1.13
N GLU A 294 -9.92 -21.40 1.57
CA GLU A 294 -11.03 -21.54 2.55
C GLU A 294 -12.15 -22.45 2.04
N LEU A 295 -12.44 -22.40 0.75
CA LEU A 295 -13.47 -23.23 0.11
C LEU A 295 -12.95 -24.58 -0.40
N ASN A 296 -11.66 -24.92 -0.13
CA ASN A 296 -11.02 -26.16 -0.58
C ASN A 296 -11.09 -26.42 -2.10
N LYS A 297 -11.09 -25.36 -2.93
CA LYS A 297 -11.11 -25.47 -4.40
C LYS A 297 -9.71 -25.67 -4.98
N THR A 298 -9.08 -26.78 -4.63
CA THR A 298 -7.67 -27.08 -4.98
C THR A 298 -7.40 -27.15 -6.47
N SER A 299 -8.37 -27.59 -7.29
CA SER A 299 -8.22 -27.69 -8.77
C SER A 299 -8.14 -26.31 -9.43
N ASP A 300 -8.93 -25.35 -8.97
CA ASP A 300 -8.94 -24.00 -9.50
C ASP A 300 -7.70 -23.22 -9.02
N LEU A 301 -7.33 -23.43 -7.75
CA LEU A 301 -6.09 -22.88 -7.19
C LEU A 301 -4.85 -23.41 -7.93
N PHE A 302 -4.81 -24.67 -8.32
CA PHE A 302 -3.74 -25.24 -9.13
C PHE A 302 -3.61 -24.52 -10.47
N LYS A 303 -4.69 -24.39 -11.22
CA LYS A 303 -4.69 -23.71 -12.54
C LYS A 303 -4.24 -22.25 -12.42
N LEU A 304 -4.79 -21.54 -11.42
CA LEU A 304 -4.44 -20.15 -11.15
C LEU A 304 -2.97 -19.99 -10.81
N SER A 305 -2.45 -20.80 -9.88
CA SER A 305 -1.05 -20.71 -9.43
C SER A 305 -0.05 -20.97 -10.56
N HIS A 306 -0.29 -21.96 -11.42
CA HIS A 306 0.54 -22.19 -12.59
C HIS A 306 0.50 -21.04 -13.59
N SER A 307 -0.69 -20.54 -13.92
CA SER A 307 -0.84 -19.39 -14.82
C SER A 307 -0.12 -18.15 -14.31
N LEU A 308 -0.20 -17.87 -12.99
CA LEU A 308 0.47 -16.71 -12.40
C LEU A 308 1.99 -16.83 -12.42
N VAL A 309 2.56 -18.00 -12.14
CA VAL A 309 4.01 -18.20 -12.18
C VAL A 309 4.55 -18.14 -13.60
N ASP A 310 3.82 -18.68 -14.59
CA ASP A 310 4.23 -18.64 -15.99
C ASP A 310 4.25 -17.21 -16.54
N LEU A 311 3.29 -16.36 -16.12
CA LEU A 311 3.18 -14.99 -16.61
C LEU A 311 4.00 -13.98 -15.80
N PHE A 312 4.04 -14.15 -14.46
CA PHE A 312 4.59 -13.15 -13.53
C PHE A 312 5.51 -13.80 -12.46
N PRO A 313 6.65 -14.40 -12.85
CA PRO A 313 7.54 -15.10 -11.91
C PRO A 313 8.18 -14.17 -10.87
N GLU A 314 8.22 -12.85 -11.13
CA GLU A 314 8.76 -11.84 -10.23
C GLU A 314 7.71 -11.28 -9.27
N TRP A 315 6.46 -11.73 -9.36
CA TRP A 315 5.38 -11.21 -8.52
C TRP A 315 5.17 -12.10 -7.29
N CYS A 316 5.22 -11.53 -6.09
CA CYS A 316 5.07 -12.25 -4.82
C CYS A 316 3.75 -13.05 -4.74
N VAL A 317 2.65 -12.51 -5.29
CA VAL A 317 1.33 -13.17 -5.31
C VAL A 317 1.33 -14.49 -6.07
N ALA A 318 2.17 -14.63 -7.11
CA ALA A 318 2.30 -15.88 -7.84
C ALA A 318 2.84 -17.02 -6.94
N TRP A 319 3.90 -16.73 -6.18
CA TRP A 319 4.49 -17.70 -5.25
C TRP A 319 3.64 -17.94 -4.02
N TYR A 320 2.93 -16.91 -3.56
CA TYR A 320 1.89 -17.06 -2.54
C TYR A 320 0.81 -18.06 -2.97
N ALA A 321 0.28 -17.94 -4.19
CA ALA A 321 -0.72 -18.86 -4.73
C ALA A 321 -0.21 -20.31 -4.80
N VAL A 322 1.05 -20.52 -5.23
CA VAL A 322 1.70 -21.85 -5.23
C VAL A 322 1.85 -22.40 -3.82
N GLY A 323 2.30 -21.57 -2.88
CA GLY A 323 2.42 -21.96 -1.48
C GLY A 323 1.09 -22.38 -0.88
N CYS A 324 0.03 -21.60 -1.11
CA CYS A 324 -1.33 -21.91 -0.71
C CYS A 324 -1.88 -23.20 -1.34
N TYR A 325 -1.53 -23.48 -2.61
CA TYR A 325 -1.89 -24.75 -3.24
C TYR A 325 -1.23 -25.95 -2.54
N TYR A 326 0.06 -25.89 -2.25
CA TYR A 326 0.74 -26.99 -1.53
C TYR A 326 0.22 -27.13 -0.10
N TYR A 327 -0.08 -26.03 0.58
CA TYR A 327 -0.74 -26.04 1.88
C TYR A 327 -2.09 -26.78 1.84
N SER A 328 -2.97 -26.43 0.87
CA SER A 328 -4.28 -27.07 0.71
C SER A 328 -4.20 -28.56 0.35
N THR A 329 -3.09 -28.99 -0.26
CA THR A 329 -2.87 -30.43 -0.58
C THR A 329 -2.15 -31.19 0.54
N GLY A 330 -1.88 -30.57 1.70
CA GLY A 330 -1.24 -31.17 2.86
C GLY A 330 0.26 -31.38 2.72
N ARG A 331 0.90 -30.72 1.74
CA ARG A 331 2.36 -30.82 1.50
C ARG A 331 3.06 -29.61 2.11
N GLN A 332 3.38 -29.68 3.41
CA GLN A 332 3.86 -28.52 4.16
C GLN A 332 5.29 -28.11 3.77
N ASP A 333 6.22 -29.01 3.51
CA ASP A 333 7.59 -28.65 3.10
C ASP A 333 7.66 -27.82 1.81
N PRO A 334 6.99 -28.21 0.70
CA PRO A 334 6.91 -27.35 -0.48
C PRO A 334 6.18 -26.05 -0.20
N ALA A 335 5.08 -26.06 0.59
CA ALA A 335 4.33 -24.86 0.93
C ALA A 335 5.25 -23.81 1.58
N ARG A 336 6.03 -24.20 2.58
CA ARG A 336 7.00 -23.35 3.28
C ARG A 336 8.02 -22.72 2.33
N ARG A 337 8.61 -23.51 1.43
CA ARG A 337 9.61 -23.02 0.48
C ARG A 337 9.06 -21.93 -0.43
N TYR A 338 7.85 -22.13 -0.94
CA TYR A 338 7.22 -21.14 -1.84
C TYR A 338 6.68 -19.92 -1.11
N LEU A 339 6.15 -20.09 0.11
CA LEU A 339 5.73 -18.96 0.96
C LEU A 339 6.93 -18.14 1.43
N GLU A 340 8.04 -18.80 1.80
CA GLU A 340 9.31 -18.13 2.09
C GLU A 340 9.81 -17.31 0.88
N LYS A 341 9.69 -17.87 -0.34
CA LYS A 341 10.03 -17.14 -1.56
C LYS A 341 9.14 -15.90 -1.76
N ALA A 342 7.82 -16.03 -1.52
CA ALA A 342 6.90 -14.90 -1.60
C ALA A 342 7.25 -13.80 -0.59
N THR A 343 7.54 -14.16 0.68
CA THR A 343 7.91 -13.21 1.73
C THR A 343 9.29 -12.55 1.51
N LYS A 344 10.19 -13.19 0.76
CA LYS A 344 11.48 -12.61 0.37
C LYS A 344 11.37 -11.64 -0.81
N GLN A 345 10.44 -11.89 -1.74
CA GLN A 345 10.18 -10.98 -2.85
C GLN A 345 9.50 -9.71 -2.39
N ASP A 346 8.54 -9.84 -1.47
CA ASP A 346 7.84 -8.72 -0.87
C ASP A 346 7.68 -8.97 0.64
N ILE A 347 8.51 -8.29 1.41
CA ILE A 347 8.51 -8.39 2.87
C ILE A 347 7.23 -7.80 3.47
N MET A 348 6.60 -6.83 2.79
CA MET A 348 5.41 -6.13 3.25
C MET A 348 4.11 -6.89 2.96
N PHE A 349 4.16 -7.96 2.18
CA PHE A 349 2.98 -8.73 1.82
C PHE A 349 2.48 -9.60 2.99
N GLY A 350 1.67 -9.01 3.86
CA GLY A 350 1.13 -9.64 5.08
C GLY A 350 0.41 -10.99 4.88
N PRO A 351 -0.42 -11.17 3.83
CA PRO A 351 -1.08 -12.46 3.57
C PRO A 351 -0.12 -13.64 3.39
N ALA A 352 1.08 -13.41 2.82
CA ALA A 352 2.08 -14.48 2.70
C ALA A 352 2.66 -14.89 4.06
N TRP A 353 2.90 -13.92 4.96
CA TRP A 353 3.35 -14.21 6.33
C TRP A 353 2.31 -14.98 7.11
N LEU A 354 1.03 -14.64 6.96
CA LEU A 354 -0.07 -15.36 7.59
C LEU A 354 -0.13 -16.83 7.11
N ALA A 355 -0.10 -17.04 5.79
CA ALA A 355 -0.09 -18.38 5.21
C ALA A 355 1.18 -19.18 5.60
N TYR A 356 2.32 -18.50 5.71
CA TYR A 356 3.56 -19.09 6.17
C TYR A 356 3.44 -19.59 7.61
N GLY A 357 2.82 -18.80 8.50
CA GLY A 357 2.48 -19.23 9.86
C GLY A 357 1.58 -20.46 9.87
N HIS A 358 0.54 -20.52 9.03
CA HIS A 358 -0.36 -21.67 8.92
C HIS A 358 0.38 -22.96 8.55
N SER A 359 1.41 -22.88 7.69
CA SER A 359 2.18 -24.05 7.28
C SER A 359 2.99 -24.68 8.42
N PHE A 360 3.37 -23.89 9.44
CA PHE A 360 4.01 -24.37 10.66
C PHE A 360 3.00 -24.87 11.70
N ALA A 361 1.89 -24.13 11.86
CA ALA A 361 0.84 -24.46 12.81
C ALA A 361 0.26 -25.87 12.61
N VAL A 362 0.06 -26.28 11.35
CA VAL A 362 -0.43 -27.65 11.01
C VAL A 362 0.49 -28.75 11.51
N GLU A 363 1.80 -28.51 11.58
CA GLU A 363 2.79 -29.48 12.08
C GLU A 363 3.12 -29.29 13.58
N ASN A 364 2.35 -28.45 14.28
CA ASN A 364 2.53 -28.09 15.70
C ASN A 364 3.88 -27.43 16.01
N GLU A 365 4.48 -26.77 15.03
CA GLU A 365 5.67 -25.95 15.21
C GLU A 365 5.29 -24.54 15.73
N HIS A 366 4.78 -24.50 16.95
CA HIS A 366 4.13 -23.31 17.54
C HIS A 366 5.04 -22.06 17.57
N ASP A 367 6.32 -22.23 17.89
CA ASP A 367 7.26 -21.09 17.99
C ASP A 367 7.47 -20.40 16.62
N GLN A 368 7.61 -21.21 15.56
CA GLN A 368 7.80 -20.70 14.20
C GLN A 368 6.51 -20.10 13.64
N ALA A 369 5.36 -20.75 13.93
CA ALA A 369 4.04 -20.22 13.59
C ALA A 369 3.82 -18.85 14.24
N MET A 370 4.08 -18.73 15.55
CA MET A 370 3.96 -17.46 16.26
C MET A 370 4.87 -16.38 15.70
N ALA A 371 6.14 -16.71 15.39
CA ALA A 371 7.06 -15.73 14.80
C ALA A 371 6.52 -15.16 13.48
N ALA A 372 5.96 -16.01 12.61
CA ALA A 372 5.35 -15.59 11.35
C ALA A 372 4.07 -14.76 11.58
N TYR A 373 3.21 -15.16 12.53
CA TYR A 373 1.99 -14.42 12.86
C TYR A 373 2.28 -13.07 13.53
N PHE A 374 3.30 -12.97 14.39
CA PHE A 374 3.74 -11.68 14.92
C PHE A 374 4.26 -10.75 13.82
N LYS A 375 4.99 -11.29 12.83
CA LYS A 375 5.39 -10.49 11.67
C LYS A 375 4.17 -10.05 10.87
N ALA A 376 3.20 -10.94 10.62
CA ALA A 376 1.94 -10.58 9.97
C ALA A 376 1.15 -9.52 10.76
N SER A 377 1.11 -9.60 12.09
CA SER A 377 0.46 -8.62 12.97
C SER A 377 1.11 -7.24 12.87
N GLN A 378 2.44 -7.20 12.82
CA GLN A 378 3.15 -5.94 12.56
C GLN A 378 2.83 -5.35 11.19
N LEU A 379 2.65 -6.19 10.17
CA LEU A 379 2.36 -5.76 8.80
C LEU A 379 0.90 -5.39 8.56
N MET A 380 -0.03 -5.93 9.32
CA MET A 380 -1.48 -5.74 9.17
C MET A 380 -2.10 -5.35 10.52
N ALA A 381 -1.68 -4.21 11.09
CA ALA A 381 -2.10 -3.77 12.43
C ALA A 381 -3.64 -3.64 12.58
N GLY A 382 -4.33 -3.26 11.53
CA GLY A 382 -5.78 -3.16 11.52
C GLY A 382 -6.53 -4.43 11.13
N CYS A 383 -5.85 -5.57 10.91
CA CYS A 383 -6.46 -6.86 10.62
C CYS A 383 -6.54 -7.72 11.88
N HIS A 384 -7.70 -8.28 12.15
CA HIS A 384 -7.90 -9.14 13.32
C HIS A 384 -7.28 -10.54 13.16
N LEU A 385 -7.09 -11.03 11.91
CA LEU A 385 -6.66 -12.41 11.65
C LEU A 385 -5.31 -12.77 12.28
N PRO A 386 -4.23 -11.97 12.20
CA PRO A 386 -2.98 -12.29 12.88
C PRO A 386 -3.14 -12.43 14.39
N GLN A 387 -3.88 -11.51 15.04
CA GLN A 387 -4.14 -11.55 16.47
C GLN A 387 -4.92 -12.82 16.87
N LEU A 388 -5.91 -13.17 16.06
CA LEU A 388 -6.69 -14.38 16.26
C LEU A 388 -5.81 -15.65 16.21
N TYR A 389 -4.92 -15.76 15.22
CA TYR A 389 -4.05 -16.93 15.10
C TYR A 389 -2.94 -16.99 16.17
N ILE A 390 -2.41 -15.85 16.61
CA ILE A 390 -1.52 -15.78 17.77
C ILE A 390 -2.26 -16.31 19.01
N GLY A 391 -3.50 -15.85 19.23
CA GLY A 391 -4.34 -16.34 20.33
C GLY A 391 -4.59 -17.85 20.28
N LEU A 392 -4.81 -18.40 19.08
CA LEU A 392 -4.98 -19.85 18.88
C LEU A 392 -3.71 -20.63 19.26
N GLU A 393 -2.52 -20.18 18.87
CA GLU A 393 -1.27 -20.82 19.24
C GLU A 393 -1.05 -20.80 20.76
N TYR A 394 -1.34 -19.67 21.43
CA TYR A 394 -1.32 -19.61 22.89
C TYR A 394 -2.34 -20.53 23.55
N SER A 395 -3.53 -20.69 22.97
CA SER A 395 -4.55 -21.61 23.46
C SER A 395 -4.10 -23.06 23.33
N LEU A 396 -3.46 -23.43 22.21
CA LEU A 396 -2.90 -24.77 21.97
C LEU A 396 -1.73 -25.10 22.92
N THR A 397 -0.96 -24.10 23.33
CA THR A 397 0.13 -24.25 24.31
C THR A 397 -0.34 -24.09 25.76
N ASN A 398 -1.65 -24.13 26.03
CA ASN A 398 -2.27 -23.97 27.35
C ASN A 398 -1.98 -22.64 28.07
N ASN A 399 -1.63 -21.60 27.34
CA ASN A 399 -1.43 -20.27 27.90
C ASN A 399 -2.70 -19.42 27.74
N THR A 400 -3.72 -19.75 28.53
CA THR A 400 -5.07 -19.19 28.42
C THR A 400 -5.13 -17.65 28.66
N GLN A 401 -4.25 -17.10 29.50
CA GLN A 401 -4.21 -15.67 29.77
C GLN A 401 -3.79 -14.85 28.53
N HIS A 402 -2.70 -15.27 27.87
CA HIS A 402 -2.27 -14.63 26.65
C HIS A 402 -3.26 -14.88 25.50
N ALA A 403 -3.84 -16.07 25.41
CA ALA A 403 -4.88 -16.37 24.43
C ALA A 403 -6.08 -15.40 24.56
N GLU A 404 -6.62 -15.21 25.78
CA GLU A 404 -7.72 -14.28 26.03
C GLU A 404 -7.35 -12.84 25.68
N MET A 405 -6.11 -12.41 25.97
CA MET A 405 -5.63 -11.08 25.61
C MET A 405 -5.64 -10.86 24.10
N PHE A 406 -5.06 -11.78 23.33
CA PHE A 406 -5.00 -11.65 21.87
C PHE A 406 -6.37 -11.79 21.20
N PHE A 407 -7.23 -12.68 21.69
CA PHE A 407 -8.62 -12.76 21.21
C PHE A 407 -9.42 -11.50 21.52
N SER A 408 -9.18 -10.85 22.67
CA SER A 408 -9.81 -9.58 23.01
C SER A 408 -9.37 -8.47 22.05
N GLN A 409 -8.07 -8.40 21.73
CA GLN A 409 -7.57 -7.47 20.72
C GLN A 409 -8.17 -7.74 19.33
N ALA A 410 -8.31 -9.01 18.95
CA ALA A 410 -8.98 -9.38 17.71
C ALA A 410 -10.46 -8.96 17.71
N LEU A 411 -11.15 -9.08 18.85
CA LEU A 411 -12.54 -8.66 19.01
C LEU A 411 -12.71 -7.14 18.93
N GLU A 412 -11.77 -6.35 19.44
CA GLU A 412 -11.76 -4.89 19.30
C GLU A 412 -11.70 -4.47 17.83
N ILE A 413 -10.89 -5.17 17.01
CA ILE A 413 -10.78 -4.90 15.58
C ILE A 413 -12.02 -5.38 14.82
N ALA A 414 -12.51 -6.59 15.10
CA ALA A 414 -13.63 -7.23 14.41
C ALA A 414 -14.71 -7.72 15.41
N PRO A 415 -15.58 -6.82 15.90
CA PRO A 415 -16.56 -7.17 16.96
C PRO A 415 -17.59 -8.21 16.55
N ASN A 416 -17.79 -8.40 15.26
CA ASN A 416 -18.84 -9.26 14.70
C ASN A 416 -18.30 -10.58 14.13
N ASP A 417 -17.01 -10.87 14.25
CA ASP A 417 -16.43 -12.11 13.73
C ASP A 417 -16.86 -13.30 14.59
N PRO A 418 -17.62 -14.27 14.05
CA PRO A 418 -18.13 -15.40 14.81
C PRO A 418 -17.03 -16.34 15.28
N PHE A 419 -15.88 -16.37 14.58
CA PHE A 419 -14.76 -17.24 14.95
C PHE A 419 -14.01 -16.68 16.16
N VAL A 420 -13.80 -15.37 16.24
CA VAL A 420 -13.21 -14.70 17.42
C VAL A 420 -14.10 -14.93 18.66
N LEU A 421 -15.42 -14.72 18.52
CA LEU A 421 -16.39 -14.96 19.60
C LEU A 421 -16.38 -16.42 20.05
N HIS A 422 -16.31 -17.36 19.12
CA HIS A 422 -16.23 -18.78 19.43
C HIS A 422 -14.98 -19.12 20.25
N GLU A 423 -13.80 -18.64 19.84
CA GLU A 423 -12.55 -18.94 20.54
C GLU A 423 -12.47 -18.28 21.93
N LEU A 424 -13.02 -17.07 22.09
CA LEU A 424 -13.21 -16.46 23.40
C LEU A 424 -14.15 -17.29 24.30
N GLY A 425 -15.23 -17.83 23.74
CA GLY A 425 -16.15 -18.69 24.45
C GLY A 425 -15.47 -19.99 24.90
N VAL A 426 -14.69 -20.62 24.02
CA VAL A 426 -13.92 -21.84 24.36
C VAL A 426 -12.87 -21.57 25.45
N THR A 427 -12.16 -20.45 25.35
CA THR A 427 -11.14 -20.05 26.33
C THR A 427 -11.77 -19.72 27.69
N ALA A 428 -12.90 -19.01 27.71
CA ALA A 428 -13.66 -18.74 28.94
C ALA A 428 -14.19 -20.04 29.57
N PHE A 429 -14.65 -20.98 28.76
CA PHE A 429 -15.12 -22.29 29.24
C PHE A 429 -13.97 -23.09 29.87
N SER A 430 -12.81 -23.16 29.22
CA SER A 430 -11.61 -23.84 29.74
C SER A 430 -11.07 -23.20 31.03
N SER A 431 -11.28 -21.88 31.19
CA SER A 431 -10.92 -21.13 32.41
C SER A 431 -11.97 -21.21 33.52
N GLY A 432 -13.10 -21.92 33.30
CA GLY A 432 -14.18 -22.09 34.31
C GLY A 432 -15.15 -20.91 34.40
N HIS A 433 -15.07 -19.92 33.50
CA HIS A 433 -15.97 -18.76 33.46
C HIS A 433 -17.21 -19.06 32.62
N TYR A 434 -18.09 -19.96 33.06
CA TYR A 434 -19.20 -20.50 32.28
C TYR A 434 -20.22 -19.47 31.82
N GLU A 435 -20.54 -18.45 32.62
CA GLU A 435 -21.49 -17.38 32.25
C GLU A 435 -20.95 -16.54 31.07
N ARG A 436 -19.66 -16.22 31.09
CA ARG A 436 -19.01 -15.52 29.96
C ARG A 436 -18.94 -16.40 28.71
N ALA A 437 -18.63 -17.69 28.90
CA ALA A 437 -18.58 -18.66 27.81
C ALA A 437 -19.95 -18.78 27.11
N GLU A 438 -21.03 -18.91 27.88
CA GLU A 438 -22.40 -18.97 27.36
C GLU A 438 -22.74 -17.72 26.53
N LYS A 439 -22.39 -16.54 27.04
CA LYS A 439 -22.65 -15.28 26.34
C LYS A 439 -21.90 -15.24 25.00
N TYR A 440 -20.57 -15.46 24.98
CA TYR A 440 -19.78 -15.42 23.77
C TYR A 440 -20.22 -16.45 22.73
N LEU A 441 -20.53 -17.68 23.16
CA LEU A 441 -21.00 -18.74 22.26
C LEU A 441 -22.41 -18.44 21.72
N SER A 442 -23.30 -17.85 22.52
CA SER A 442 -24.62 -17.40 22.07
C SER A 442 -24.49 -16.26 21.05
N ASP A 443 -23.62 -15.29 21.31
CA ASP A 443 -23.37 -14.19 20.38
C ASP A 443 -22.76 -14.71 19.06
N ALA A 444 -21.86 -15.70 19.12
CA ALA A 444 -21.32 -16.35 17.93
C ALA A 444 -22.40 -17.05 17.10
N LEU A 445 -23.33 -17.77 17.75
CA LEU A 445 -24.44 -18.43 17.07
C LEU A 445 -25.39 -17.45 16.39
N LEU A 446 -25.69 -16.31 17.03
CA LEU A 446 -26.52 -15.27 16.44
C LEU A 446 -25.92 -14.64 15.19
N ARG A 447 -24.56 -14.62 15.11
CA ARG A 447 -23.85 -14.09 13.93
C ARG A 447 -23.77 -15.08 12.78
N VAL A 448 -23.95 -16.36 13.04
CA VAL A 448 -23.96 -17.41 12.03
C VAL A 448 -25.39 -17.60 11.50
N GLU A 449 -25.76 -16.84 10.47
CA GLU A 449 -27.12 -16.87 9.89
C GLU A 449 -27.44 -18.12 9.06
N SER A 450 -26.44 -18.98 8.76
CA SER A 450 -26.64 -20.17 7.95
C SER A 450 -25.75 -21.34 8.38
N VAL A 451 -26.25 -22.57 8.18
CA VAL A 451 -25.53 -23.84 8.42
C VAL A 451 -24.18 -23.87 7.64
N ALA A 452 -24.14 -23.29 6.45
CA ALA A 452 -22.93 -23.20 5.64
C ALA A 452 -21.81 -22.36 6.31
N ARG A 453 -22.15 -21.30 7.04
CA ARG A 453 -21.18 -20.52 7.83
C ARG A 453 -20.69 -21.31 9.06
N LEU A 454 -21.55 -22.07 9.68
CA LEU A 454 -21.19 -22.96 10.80
C LEU A 454 -20.16 -24.03 10.39
N GLU A 455 -20.34 -24.64 9.22
CA GLU A 455 -19.38 -25.60 8.65
C GLU A 455 -18.02 -24.94 8.37
N GLN A 456 -17.99 -23.66 7.92
CA GLN A 456 -16.74 -22.91 7.71
C GLN A 456 -16.00 -22.63 9.03
N VAL A 457 -16.71 -22.23 10.08
CA VAL A 457 -16.13 -22.02 11.42
C VAL A 457 -15.56 -23.32 11.98
N LEU A 458 -16.23 -24.43 11.79
CA LEU A 458 -15.76 -25.75 12.22
C LEU A 458 -14.61 -26.27 11.36
N ASN A 459 -14.60 -26.03 10.05
CA ASN A 459 -13.57 -26.46 9.14
C ASN A 459 -12.24 -25.71 9.35
N ARG A 460 -12.26 -24.43 9.75
CA ARG A 460 -11.05 -23.72 10.20
C ARG A 460 -10.34 -24.46 11.34
N LYS A 461 -11.10 -25.01 12.31
CA LYS A 461 -10.56 -25.84 13.38
C LYS A 461 -9.95 -27.16 12.89
N CYS A 462 -10.53 -27.78 11.86
CA CYS A 462 -10.01 -29.04 11.32
C CYS A 462 -8.75 -28.84 10.47
N ASN A 463 -8.58 -27.68 9.88
CA ASN A 463 -7.38 -27.35 9.09
C ASN A 463 -6.20 -26.88 9.95
N VAL A 464 -6.43 -26.56 11.22
CA VAL A 464 -5.39 -26.18 12.22
C VAL A 464 -5.10 -27.35 13.19
N LYS A 465 -5.82 -28.47 13.07
CA LYS A 465 -5.50 -29.77 13.72
C LYS A 465 -4.87 -30.69 12.71
#